data_beb7abb4a5ed42cb6194f9bbd58feb1f
#
_entry.id   beb7abb4a5ed42cb6194f9bbd58feb1f
#
_cell.length_a   1.000
_cell.length_b   1.000
_cell.length_c   1.000
_cell.angle_alpha   90.00
_cell.angle_beta   90.00
_cell.angle_gamma   90.00
#
_symmetry.space_group_name_H-M   'P 1'
#
loop_
_entity.id
_entity.type
_entity.pdbx_description
1 polymer ?
#
loop_
_entity_poly.entity_id
_entity_poly.type
_entity_poly.pdbx_seq_one_letter_code
_entity_poly.pdbx_strand_id
1 'polypeptide(L)'
;MEEVTQADMEEVTQADMEEVTQADMDEVTQADMEEVTQADMDEVTQADMEEVTQADMDEVTQADMEEVTQADMEEVTQADMEEVTQADMEEVTQADIDEVTQTDIDEVTQTDIDEVTQADIDEVTQADIDEVTQTDIDEVTQTDIDEVTQTDIDEVTQTDIDEVPQADIDEVTQTDIDEVTQTDIDEVTQTDIDEVTQTDIDEVTQTDIDEVTQTDIDEVPQADIDEVTQTDIDEVTQTDIDEVTQTDIDEVTQTDIDEVPQADIDEVTQTDIDEVTQTDIDEVTQTDIDEVTQTDIDEVTQTDIDEVTQTDIDEVTQADIDEVTQTDIDEVTQTDIDEVPQTDIDEVTQADIGTVLCCILTCCQRSSVFFL
;
A
#
# COMPACT_ATOMS: atom_id res chain seq x y z
N MET A 1 -6.46 19.39 55.31
CA MET A 1 -5.29 18.58 54.94
C MET A 1 -5.05 17.55 56.03
N GLU A 2 -5.59 16.39 55.90
CA GLU A 2 -5.19 15.21 56.64
C GLU A 2 -4.44 14.30 55.68
N GLU A 3 -3.11 14.19 55.80
CA GLU A 3 -2.34 13.17 55.11
C GLU A 3 -2.84 11.79 55.57
N VAL A 4 -3.59 11.09 54.73
CA VAL A 4 -4.03 9.72 54.97
C VAL A 4 -3.02 8.77 54.38
N THR A 5 -2.37 7.95 55.17
CA THR A 5 -1.40 6.99 54.70
C THR A 5 -2.04 5.76 54.07
N GLN A 6 -3.25 5.42 54.44
CA GLN A 6 -3.99 4.26 53.91
C GLN A 6 -5.51 4.48 54.11
N ALA A 7 -6.28 4.35 53.04
CA ALA A 7 -7.73 4.32 53.02
C ALA A 7 -8.22 2.95 52.55
N ASP A 8 -9.18 2.38 53.23
CA ASP A 8 -9.78 1.06 52.95
C ASP A 8 -11.31 1.22 53.04
N MET A 9 -12.02 1.01 51.90
CA MET A 9 -13.46 1.33 51.82
C MET A 9 -14.21 0.23 51.08
N GLU A 10 -15.16 -0.47 51.77
CA GLU A 10 -15.89 -1.63 51.17
C GLU A 10 -17.18 -1.25 50.42
N GLU A 11 -18.06 -0.43 50.92
CA GLU A 11 -19.31 -0.03 50.28
C GLU A 11 -19.54 1.50 50.48
N VAL A 12 -19.12 2.29 49.50
CA VAL A 12 -19.20 3.77 49.62
C VAL A 12 -19.93 4.36 48.41
N THR A 13 -20.90 5.25 48.68
CA THR A 13 -21.58 5.96 47.60
C THR A 13 -20.72 7.10 47.03
N GLN A 14 -19.84 7.68 47.84
CA GLN A 14 -18.94 8.74 47.40
C GLN A 14 -17.69 8.77 48.27
N ALA A 15 -16.53 8.69 47.64
CA ALA A 15 -15.21 8.88 48.23
C ALA A 15 -14.57 10.16 47.68
N ASP A 16 -13.94 10.95 48.55
CA ASP A 16 -13.29 12.22 48.22
C ASP A 16 -11.97 12.27 49.01
N MET A 17 -10.84 12.25 48.31
CA MET A 17 -9.51 12.07 48.90
C MET A 17 -8.50 13.07 48.31
N GLU A 18 -7.86 13.91 49.19
CA GLU A 18 -6.89 14.92 48.72
C GLU A 18 -5.43 14.39 48.65
N GLU A 19 -4.87 13.85 49.71
CA GLU A 19 -3.49 13.36 49.79
C GLU A 19 -3.47 11.95 50.40
N VAL A 20 -3.39 10.90 49.56
CA VAL A 20 -3.41 9.50 50.02
C VAL A 20 -2.21 8.75 49.51
N THR A 21 -1.52 8.02 50.36
CA THR A 21 -0.43 7.14 49.89
C THR A 21 -0.95 5.84 49.30
N GLN A 22 -2.03 5.31 49.85
CA GLN A 22 -2.67 4.08 49.35
C GLN A 22 -4.19 4.11 49.59
N ALA A 23 -4.94 3.91 48.50
CA ALA A 23 -6.38 3.75 48.52
C ALA A 23 -6.75 2.33 48.07
N ASP A 24 -7.71 1.70 48.71
CA ASP A 24 -8.23 0.38 48.44
C ASP A 24 -9.78 0.46 48.52
N MET A 25 -10.49 0.18 47.40
CA MET A 25 -11.92 0.42 47.29
C MET A 25 -12.65 -0.71 46.57
N ASP A 26 -13.57 -1.40 47.28
CA ASP A 26 -14.31 -2.53 46.74
C ASP A 26 -15.54 -2.08 45.90
N GLU A 27 -16.57 -1.58 46.47
CA GLU A 27 -17.82 -1.15 45.80
C GLU A 27 -18.06 0.36 45.96
N VAL A 28 -17.62 1.16 44.99
CA VAL A 28 -17.77 2.63 45.08
C VAL A 28 -18.60 3.18 43.92
N THR A 29 -19.60 3.99 44.21
CA THR A 29 -20.38 4.63 43.16
C THR A 29 -19.64 5.80 42.53
N GLN A 30 -18.89 6.56 43.32
CA GLN A 30 -18.08 7.69 42.84
C GLN A 30 -16.83 7.88 43.70
N ALA A 31 -15.68 7.88 43.05
CA ALA A 31 -14.39 8.20 43.64
C ALA A 31 -13.83 9.49 43.01
N ASP A 32 -13.24 10.36 43.84
CA ASP A 32 -12.61 11.62 43.48
C ASP A 32 -11.28 11.70 44.23
N MET A 33 -10.15 11.77 43.52
CA MET A 33 -8.82 11.64 44.09
C MET A 33 -7.84 12.66 43.49
N GLU A 34 -7.24 13.53 44.34
CA GLU A 34 -6.30 14.55 43.84
C GLU A 34 -4.84 14.07 43.79
N GLU A 35 -4.22 13.71 44.91
CA GLU A 35 -2.81 13.26 44.97
C GLU A 35 -2.71 11.86 45.58
N VAL A 36 -2.70 10.81 44.75
CA VAL A 36 -2.65 9.43 45.22
C VAL A 36 -1.40 8.72 44.72
N THR A 37 -0.65 8.07 45.59
CA THR A 37 0.50 7.29 45.16
C THR A 37 0.09 5.93 44.60
N GLN A 38 -0.94 5.31 45.18
CA GLN A 38 -1.45 4.02 44.72
C GLN A 38 -2.96 3.93 44.95
N ALA A 39 -3.72 3.65 43.91
CA ALA A 39 -5.15 3.34 43.97
C ALA A 39 -5.40 1.88 43.48
N ASP A 40 -6.29 1.20 44.16
CA ASP A 40 -6.76 -0.15 43.86
C ASP A 40 -8.29 -0.14 43.96
N MET A 41 -8.98 -0.49 42.84
CA MET A 41 -10.45 -0.32 42.76
C MET A 41 -11.12 -1.50 42.08
N ASP A 42 -11.99 -2.24 42.82
CA ASP A 42 -12.66 -3.40 42.25
C ASP A 42 -13.90 -2.99 41.42
N GLU A 43 -15.00 -2.59 42.02
CA GLU A 43 -16.25 -2.24 41.35
C GLU A 43 -16.58 -0.76 41.48
N VAL A 44 -16.19 0.08 40.54
CA VAL A 44 -16.41 1.54 40.58
C VAL A 44 -17.31 2.00 39.43
N THR A 45 -18.36 2.74 39.75
CA THR A 45 -19.20 3.32 38.70
C THR A 45 -18.56 4.54 38.05
N GLN A 46 -17.88 5.38 38.83
CA GLN A 46 -17.16 6.55 38.31
C GLN A 46 -15.92 6.84 39.14
N ALA A 47 -14.78 6.94 38.46
CA ALA A 47 -13.51 7.37 39.03
C ALA A 47 -13.06 8.68 38.38
N ASP A 48 -12.51 9.59 39.16
CA ASP A 48 -11.95 10.87 38.76
C ASP A 48 -10.59 11.03 39.50
N MET A 49 -9.48 11.18 38.77
CA MET A 49 -8.14 11.13 39.33
C MET A 49 -7.21 12.19 38.71
N GLU A 50 -6.69 13.13 39.55
CA GLU A 50 -5.82 14.18 39.02
C GLU A 50 -4.34 13.78 38.98
N GLU A 51 -3.65 13.53 40.10
CA GLU A 51 -2.24 13.17 40.16
C GLU A 51 -2.03 11.78 40.79
N VAL A 52 -2.03 10.74 39.98
CA VAL A 52 -1.89 9.36 40.48
C VAL A 52 -0.59 8.72 40.00
N THR A 53 0.20 8.14 40.90
CA THR A 53 1.39 7.44 40.47
C THR A 53 1.09 6.03 39.93
N GLN A 54 0.12 5.34 40.52
CA GLN A 54 -0.32 4.01 40.09
C GLN A 54 -1.80 3.81 40.37
N ALA A 55 -2.54 3.44 39.32
CA ALA A 55 -3.93 3.01 39.38
C ALA A 55 -4.07 1.57 38.91
N ASP A 56 -4.92 0.80 39.60
CA ASP A 56 -5.30 -0.57 39.29
C ASP A 56 -6.84 -0.63 39.39
N MET A 57 -7.53 -1.05 38.30
CA MET A 57 -8.99 -0.96 38.21
C MET A 57 -9.60 -2.19 37.55
N ASP A 58 -10.42 -2.98 38.31
CA ASP A 58 -11.04 -4.19 37.76
C ASP A 58 -12.31 -3.85 36.95
N GLU A 59 -13.44 -3.57 37.58
CA GLU A 59 -14.72 -3.30 36.91
C GLU A 59 -15.13 -1.82 37.02
N VAL A 60 -14.76 -0.97 36.08
CA VAL A 60 -15.07 0.44 36.08
C VAL A 60 -16.03 0.85 34.97
N THR A 61 -17.12 1.54 35.30
CA THR A 61 -18.01 2.04 34.26
C THR A 61 -17.47 3.28 33.58
N GLN A 62 -16.83 4.18 34.33
CA GLN A 62 -16.22 5.40 33.80
C GLN A 62 -14.98 5.80 34.60
N ALA A 63 -13.88 5.97 33.92
CA ALA A 63 -12.63 6.51 34.46
C ALA A 63 -12.26 7.82 33.75
N ASP A 64 -11.76 8.77 34.51
CA ASP A 64 -11.26 10.07 34.06
C ASP A 64 -9.91 10.32 34.77
N MET A 65 -8.81 10.52 34.03
CA MET A 65 -7.45 10.54 34.58
C MET A 65 -6.61 11.66 33.95
N GLU A 66 -6.14 12.64 34.77
CA GLU A 66 -5.33 13.74 34.23
C GLU A 66 -3.84 13.41 34.17
N GLU A 67 -3.13 13.32 35.30
CA GLU A 67 -1.67 13.03 35.34
C GLU A 67 -1.37 11.68 35.99
N VAL A 68 -1.33 10.60 35.22
CA VAL A 68 -1.10 9.26 35.75
C VAL A 68 0.24 8.69 35.27
N THR A 69 1.05 8.17 36.18
CA THR A 69 2.30 7.54 35.77
C THR A 69 2.08 6.11 35.25
N GLN A 70 1.16 5.38 35.86
CA GLN A 70 0.83 4.02 35.47
C GLN A 70 -0.66 3.70 35.74
N ALA A 71 -1.35 3.25 34.71
CA ALA A 71 -2.72 2.73 34.79
C ALA A 71 -2.76 1.27 34.32
N ASP A 72 -3.57 0.47 35.00
CA ASP A 72 -3.88 -0.93 34.69
C ASP A 72 -5.40 -1.11 34.80
N MET A 73 -6.08 -1.58 33.73
CA MET A 73 -7.54 -1.58 33.65
C MET A 73 -8.07 -2.88 33.02
N GLU A 74 -8.87 -3.69 33.76
CA GLU A 74 -9.38 -4.94 33.20
C GLU A 74 -10.71 -4.75 32.43
N GLU A 75 -11.82 -4.47 33.07
CA GLU A 75 -13.14 -4.30 32.42
C GLU A 75 -13.68 -2.86 32.54
N VAL A 76 -13.34 -2.01 31.58
CA VAL A 76 -13.76 -0.60 31.61
C VAL A 76 -14.75 -0.27 30.49
N THR A 77 -15.88 0.34 30.84
CA THR A 77 -16.82 0.77 29.80
C THR A 77 -16.38 2.05 29.11
N GLN A 78 -15.81 2.98 29.82
CA GLN A 78 -15.30 4.24 29.28
C GLN A 78 -14.08 4.74 30.05
N ALA A 79 -12.99 5.00 29.34
CA ALA A 79 -11.79 5.63 29.86
C ALA A 79 -11.49 6.94 29.11
N ASP A 80 -11.02 7.95 29.85
CA ASP A 80 -10.58 9.24 29.36
C ASP A 80 -9.24 9.56 30.07
N MET A 81 -8.15 9.79 29.29
CA MET A 81 -6.80 9.91 29.85
C MET A 81 -6.02 11.05 29.20
N GLU A 82 -5.59 12.06 29.98
CA GLU A 82 -4.84 13.20 29.42
C GLU A 82 -3.32 12.95 29.38
N GLU A 83 -2.60 13.01 30.50
CA GLU A 83 -1.14 12.84 30.54
C GLU A 83 -0.72 11.52 31.21
N VAL A 84 -0.67 10.42 30.48
CA VAL A 84 -0.32 9.11 31.04
C VAL A 84 1.06 8.64 30.57
N THR A 85 1.90 8.21 31.49
CA THR A 85 3.20 7.66 31.08
C THR A 85 3.07 6.22 30.58
N GLN A 86 2.23 5.42 31.21
CA GLN A 86 1.99 4.03 30.81
C GLN A 86 0.55 3.59 31.11
N ALA A 87 -0.14 3.07 30.10
CA ALA A 87 -1.47 2.48 30.22
C ALA A 87 -1.44 1.02 29.73
N ASP A 88 -2.22 0.18 30.41
CA ASP A 88 -2.47 -1.22 30.09
C ASP A 88 -3.98 -1.45 30.21
N MET A 89 -4.63 -1.96 29.14
CA MET A 89 -6.10 -2.06 29.08
C MET A 89 -6.56 -3.38 28.46
N GLU A 90 -7.31 -4.23 29.22
CA GLU A 90 -7.75 -5.52 28.68
C GLU A 90 -9.10 -5.39 27.93
N GLU A 91 -10.22 -5.29 28.60
CA GLU A 91 -11.55 -5.23 27.95
C GLU A 91 -12.21 -3.83 28.07
N VAL A 92 -11.93 -2.96 27.12
CA VAL A 92 -12.47 -1.58 27.14
C VAL A 92 -13.50 -1.37 26.03
N THR A 93 -14.66 -0.82 26.37
CA THR A 93 -15.65 -0.51 25.34
C THR A 93 -15.31 0.78 24.60
N GLN A 94 -14.80 1.78 25.29
CA GLN A 94 -14.40 3.06 24.71
C GLN A 94 -13.23 3.68 25.47
N ALA A 95 -12.16 4.02 24.76
CA ALA A 95 -11.02 4.75 25.27
C ALA A 95 -10.80 6.04 24.47
N ASP A 96 -10.38 7.08 25.19
CA ASP A 96 -9.94 8.38 24.66
C ASP A 96 -8.60 8.69 25.35
N ILE A 97 -7.54 8.93 24.57
CA ILE A 97 -6.18 8.96 25.13
C ILE A 97 -5.37 10.11 24.55
N ASP A 98 -5.16 11.17 25.35
CA ASP A 98 -4.29 12.28 25.00
C ASP A 98 -2.89 12.11 25.65
N GLU A 99 -1.83 12.51 24.98
CA GLU A 99 -0.43 12.56 25.46
C GLU A 99 0.07 11.33 26.27
N VAL A 100 0.10 10.15 25.67
CA VAL A 100 0.61 8.96 26.34
C VAL A 100 1.99 8.58 25.85
N THR A 101 2.91 8.20 26.75
CA THR A 101 4.22 7.71 26.36
C THR A 101 4.18 6.26 25.86
N GLN A 102 3.39 5.42 26.50
CA GLN A 102 3.25 4.01 26.14
C GLN A 102 1.86 3.47 26.50
N THR A 103 1.20 2.85 25.53
CA THR A 103 -0.08 2.18 25.75
C THR A 103 -0.07 0.77 25.17
N ASP A 104 -0.77 -0.13 25.85
CA ASP A 104 -1.04 -1.51 25.48
C ASP A 104 -2.55 -1.73 25.59
N ILE A 105 -3.20 -2.24 24.52
CA ILE A 105 -4.66 -2.29 24.47
C ILE A 105 -5.13 -3.63 23.91
N ASP A 106 -5.68 -4.50 24.77
CA ASP A 106 -6.34 -5.74 24.38
C ASP A 106 -7.87 -5.53 24.27
N GLU A 107 -8.54 -6.12 23.35
CA GLU A 107 -10.01 -6.16 23.17
C GLU A 107 -10.78 -4.83 23.37
N VAL A 108 -10.56 -3.84 22.53
CA VAL A 108 -11.29 -2.58 22.58
C VAL A 108 -12.33 -2.45 21.46
N THR A 109 -13.53 -1.98 21.79
CA THR A 109 -14.55 -1.70 20.78
C THR A 109 -14.29 -0.41 20.02
N GLN A 110 -13.85 0.63 20.71
CA GLN A 110 -13.55 1.92 20.09
C GLN A 110 -12.44 2.65 20.87
N THR A 111 -11.40 3.08 20.15
CA THR A 111 -10.33 3.88 20.73
C THR A 111 -10.03 5.11 19.87
N ASP A 112 -9.64 6.19 20.52
CA ASP A 112 -9.16 7.44 19.96
C ASP A 112 -7.83 7.76 20.64
N ILE A 113 -6.78 8.03 19.89
CA ILE A 113 -5.42 8.15 20.44
C ILE A 113 -4.68 9.36 19.84
N ASP A 114 -4.50 10.42 20.63
CA ASP A 114 -3.72 11.60 20.26
C ASP A 114 -2.34 11.60 20.91
N GLU A 115 -1.32 12.08 20.23
CA GLU A 115 0.07 12.30 20.71
C GLU A 115 0.71 11.15 21.53
N VAL A 116 0.79 9.95 20.97
CA VAL A 116 1.39 8.80 21.65
C VAL A 116 2.80 8.50 21.13
N THR A 117 3.73 8.20 22.04
CA THR A 117 5.08 7.79 21.61
C THR A 117 5.10 6.34 21.14
N GLN A 118 4.36 5.46 21.79
CA GLN A 118 4.28 4.04 21.44
C GLN A 118 2.92 3.44 21.80
N ALA A 119 2.25 2.84 20.82
CA ALA A 119 1.02 2.08 21.00
C ALA A 119 1.18 0.64 20.51
N ASP A 120 0.54 -0.29 21.22
CA ASP A 120 0.36 -1.69 20.87
C ASP A 120 -1.14 -1.99 21.00
N ILE A 121 -1.76 -2.54 19.95
CA ILE A 121 -3.23 -2.60 19.90
C ILE A 121 -3.69 -3.96 19.33
N ASP A 122 -4.21 -4.84 20.21
CA ASP A 122 -4.78 -6.13 19.84
C ASP A 122 -6.32 -6.09 19.78
N GLU A 123 -6.95 -6.81 18.89
CA GLU A 123 -8.41 -7.01 18.73
C GLU A 123 -9.32 -5.77 18.88
N VAL A 124 -9.14 -4.76 18.06
CA VAL A 124 -9.94 -3.54 18.09
C VAL A 124 -11.00 -3.50 16.99
N THR A 125 -12.23 -3.12 17.31
CA THR A 125 -13.26 -2.92 16.30
C THR A 125 -13.09 -1.62 15.53
N GLN A 126 -12.70 -0.54 16.21
CA GLN A 126 -12.46 0.76 15.58
C GLN A 126 -11.37 1.54 16.31
N ALA A 127 -10.35 1.96 15.60
CA ALA A 127 -9.30 2.84 16.11
C ALA A 127 -9.17 4.10 15.25
N ASP A 128 -8.85 5.22 15.90
CA ASP A 128 -8.47 6.50 15.32
C ASP A 128 -7.14 6.89 15.98
N ILE A 129 -6.12 7.23 15.21
CA ILE A 129 -4.76 7.36 15.76
C ILE A 129 -4.03 8.57 15.14
N ASP A 130 -3.88 9.65 15.90
CA ASP A 130 -3.20 10.87 15.49
C ASP A 130 -1.82 11.03 16.16
N GLU A 131 -0.86 11.61 15.46
CA GLU A 131 0.50 12.00 15.94
C GLU A 131 1.26 10.95 16.78
N VAL A 132 1.35 9.72 16.28
CA VAL A 132 2.04 8.63 16.98
C VAL A 132 3.46 8.39 16.44
N THR A 133 4.43 8.14 17.31
CA THR A 133 5.78 7.83 16.87
C THR A 133 5.93 6.39 16.40
N GLN A 134 5.27 5.45 17.05
CA GLN A 134 5.32 4.03 16.72
C GLN A 134 4.03 3.31 17.11
N THR A 135 3.44 2.59 16.17
CA THR A 135 2.22 1.81 16.39
C THR A 135 2.37 0.40 15.85
N ASP A 136 1.84 -0.57 16.59
CA ASP A 136 1.70 -1.97 16.22
C ASP A 136 0.19 -2.31 16.36
N ILE A 137 -0.41 -2.94 15.33
CA ILE A 137 -1.87 -3.14 15.31
C ILE A 137 -2.21 -4.54 14.79
N ASP A 138 -2.72 -5.41 15.69
CA ASP A 138 -3.20 -6.74 15.35
C ASP A 138 -4.75 -6.82 15.33
N GLU A 139 -5.34 -7.57 14.44
CA GLU A 139 -6.78 -7.91 14.33
C GLU A 139 -7.77 -6.73 14.46
N VAL A 140 -7.66 -5.71 13.63
CA VAL A 140 -8.56 -4.55 13.66
C VAL A 140 -9.60 -4.58 12.55
N THR A 141 -10.85 -4.22 12.85
CA THR A 141 -11.89 -4.13 11.83
C THR A 141 -11.82 -2.83 11.03
N GLN A 142 -11.50 -1.72 11.68
CA GLN A 142 -11.38 -0.41 11.03
C GLN A 142 -10.38 0.48 11.75
N THR A 143 -9.42 1.02 11.01
CA THR A 143 -8.39 1.92 11.54
C THR A 143 -8.23 3.14 10.63
N ASP A 144 -8.03 4.29 11.24
CA ASP A 144 -7.64 5.56 10.64
C ASP A 144 -6.33 6.01 11.28
N ILE A 145 -5.32 6.39 10.50
CA ILE A 145 -3.96 6.65 11.02
C ILE A 145 -3.39 7.92 10.39
N ASP A 146 -3.30 9.00 11.15
CA ASP A 146 -2.72 10.27 10.73
C ASP A 146 -1.36 10.54 11.39
N GLU A 147 -0.42 11.15 10.68
CA GLU A 147 0.88 11.64 11.15
C GLU A 147 1.71 10.64 12.01
N VAL A 148 1.78 9.38 11.62
CA VAL A 148 2.53 8.36 12.36
C VAL A 148 3.93 8.17 11.78
N THR A 149 4.98 8.09 12.61
CA THR A 149 6.35 7.90 12.11
C THR A 149 6.61 6.49 11.62
N GLN A 150 6.04 5.50 12.27
CA GLN A 150 6.18 4.09 11.91
C GLN A 150 4.96 3.28 12.36
N THR A 151 4.39 2.52 11.43
CA THR A 151 3.27 1.64 11.74
C THR A 151 3.50 0.23 11.18
N ASP A 152 3.00 -0.76 11.91
CA ASP A 152 2.95 -2.19 11.57
C ASP A 152 1.50 -2.63 11.72
N ILE A 153 0.94 -3.32 10.72
CA ILE A 153 -0.50 -3.62 10.70
C ILE A 153 -0.75 -5.05 10.22
N ASP A 154 -1.21 -5.92 11.13
CA ASP A 154 -1.60 -7.30 10.83
C ASP A 154 -3.13 -7.48 10.85
N GLU A 155 -3.68 -8.31 9.98
CA GLU A 155 -5.09 -8.76 9.91
C GLU A 155 -6.18 -7.66 10.03
N VAL A 156 -6.12 -6.62 9.21
CA VAL A 156 -7.09 -5.52 9.24
C VAL A 156 -8.13 -5.63 8.12
N THR A 157 -9.39 -5.33 8.43
CA THR A 157 -10.44 -5.32 7.40
C THR A 157 -10.44 -4.03 6.59
N GLN A 158 -10.19 -2.90 7.21
CA GLN A 158 -10.15 -1.60 6.53
C GLN A 158 -9.20 -0.64 7.22
N THR A 159 -8.27 -0.05 6.45
CA THR A 159 -7.29 0.91 6.96
C THR A 159 -7.21 2.12 6.04
N ASP A 160 -7.07 3.29 6.62
CA ASP A 160 -6.75 4.57 6.00
C ASP A 160 -5.45 5.09 6.62
N ILE A 161 -4.48 5.52 5.81
CA ILE A 161 -3.14 5.88 6.30
C ILE A 161 -2.67 7.18 5.66
N ASP A 162 -2.62 8.27 6.43
CA ASP A 162 -2.12 9.57 5.98
C ASP A 162 -0.78 9.94 6.64
N GLU A 163 0.10 10.61 5.89
CA GLU A 163 1.38 11.20 6.32
C GLU A 163 2.30 10.27 7.15
N VAL A 164 2.48 9.03 6.74
CA VAL A 164 3.35 8.07 7.44
C VAL A 164 4.69 7.88 6.72
N PRO A 165 5.84 8.16 7.33
CA PRO A 165 7.14 7.89 6.72
C PRO A 165 7.45 6.41 6.49
N GLN A 166 6.87 5.51 7.26
CA GLN A 166 7.09 4.07 7.10
C GLN A 166 5.88 3.24 7.56
N ALA A 167 5.34 2.42 6.67
CA ALA A 167 4.26 1.48 6.95
C ALA A 167 4.66 0.06 6.51
N ASP A 168 4.22 -0.94 7.26
CA ASP A 168 4.27 -2.37 6.95
C ASP A 168 2.84 -2.92 7.12
N ILE A 169 2.33 -3.66 6.13
CA ILE A 169 0.90 -3.99 6.10
C ILE A 169 0.67 -5.43 5.63
N ASP A 170 0.29 -6.32 6.55
CA ASP A 170 -0.01 -7.72 6.27
C ASP A 170 -1.51 -8.04 6.35
N GLU A 171 -2.01 -8.95 5.51
CA GLU A 171 -3.37 -9.51 5.48
C GLU A 171 -4.54 -8.51 5.58
N VAL A 172 -4.54 -7.46 4.79
CA VAL A 172 -5.58 -6.41 4.82
C VAL A 172 -6.62 -6.60 3.70
N THR A 173 -7.89 -6.39 4.00
CA THR A 173 -8.95 -6.46 2.98
C THR A 173 -9.03 -5.21 2.13
N GLN A 174 -8.86 -4.04 2.72
CA GLN A 174 -8.91 -2.76 2.01
C GLN A 174 -8.00 -1.72 2.67
N THR A 175 -7.13 -1.11 1.88
CA THR A 175 -6.21 -0.07 2.35
C THR A 175 -6.24 1.13 1.41
N ASP A 176 -6.18 2.31 1.99
CA ASP A 176 -5.97 3.60 1.34
C ASP A 176 -4.71 4.23 1.93
N ILE A 177 -3.80 4.74 1.10
CA ILE A 177 -2.48 5.20 1.56
C ILE A 177 -2.10 6.51 0.90
N ASP A 178 -2.10 7.61 1.66
CA ASP A 178 -1.69 8.93 1.21
C ASP A 178 -0.36 9.39 1.85
N GLU A 179 0.49 10.10 1.09
CA GLU A 179 1.73 10.75 1.52
C GLU A 179 2.72 9.88 2.33
N VAL A 180 2.97 8.66 1.91
CA VAL A 180 3.90 7.75 2.60
C VAL A 180 5.28 7.73 1.95
N THR A 181 6.35 7.69 2.75
CA THR A 181 7.71 7.62 2.20
C THR A 181 8.12 6.21 1.81
N GLN A 182 7.72 5.22 2.59
CA GLN A 182 8.06 3.82 2.35
C GLN A 182 6.96 2.89 2.85
N THR A 183 6.46 2.02 1.98
CA THR A 183 5.42 1.06 2.30
C THR A 183 5.80 -0.32 1.80
N ASP A 184 5.50 -1.34 2.59
CA ASP A 184 5.56 -2.76 2.28
C ASP A 184 4.14 -3.32 2.45
N ILE A 185 3.64 -4.10 1.47
CA ILE A 185 2.24 -4.54 1.47
C ILE A 185 2.13 -6.00 1.05
N ASP A 186 1.80 -6.88 1.99
CA ASP A 186 1.59 -8.31 1.75
C ASP A 186 0.11 -8.72 1.86
N GLU A 187 -0.35 -9.65 1.03
CA GLU A 187 -1.68 -10.28 1.05
C GLU A 187 -2.91 -9.35 1.16
N VAL A 188 -2.96 -8.28 0.38
CA VAL A 188 -4.07 -7.32 0.40
C VAL A 188 -5.09 -7.57 -0.71
N THR A 189 -6.38 -7.43 -0.40
CA THR A 189 -7.44 -7.61 -1.42
C THR A 189 -7.59 -6.38 -2.30
N GLN A 190 -7.49 -5.19 -1.75
CA GLN A 190 -7.63 -3.94 -2.50
C GLN A 190 -6.79 -2.82 -1.88
N THR A 191 -5.97 -2.17 -2.69
CA THR A 191 -5.11 -1.06 -2.26
C THR A 191 -5.25 0.12 -3.20
N ASP A 192 -5.28 1.31 -2.64
CA ASP A 192 -5.18 2.61 -3.31
C ASP A 192 -3.95 3.34 -2.75
N ILE A 193 -3.10 3.91 -3.60
CA ILE A 193 -1.81 4.47 -3.15
C ILE A 193 -1.53 5.81 -3.83
N ASP A 194 -1.61 6.90 -3.09
CA ASP A 194 -1.30 8.25 -3.57
C ASP A 194 -0.01 8.81 -2.95
N GLU A 195 0.78 9.57 -3.71
CA GLU A 195 1.98 10.32 -3.30
C GLU A 195 3.04 9.54 -2.49
N VAL A 196 3.38 8.33 -2.90
CA VAL A 196 4.36 7.49 -2.20
C VAL A 196 5.75 7.55 -2.83
N THR A 197 6.81 7.59 -2.03
CA THR A 197 8.17 7.60 -2.55
C THR A 197 8.65 6.20 -2.95
N GLN A 198 8.31 5.19 -2.18
CA GLN A 198 8.74 3.81 -2.42
C GLN A 198 7.70 2.80 -1.91
N THR A 199 7.27 1.89 -2.78
CA THR A 199 6.30 0.85 -2.43
C THR A 199 6.79 -0.50 -2.93
N ASP A 200 6.58 -1.53 -2.13
CA ASP A 200 6.72 -2.95 -2.44
C ASP A 200 5.35 -3.61 -2.24
N ILE A 201 4.91 -4.42 -3.19
CA ILE A 201 3.54 -4.97 -3.18
C ILE A 201 3.55 -6.45 -3.57
N ASP A 202 3.31 -7.34 -2.60
CA ASP A 202 3.19 -8.77 -2.81
C ASP A 202 1.74 -9.26 -2.67
N GLU A 203 1.31 -10.22 -3.50
CA GLU A 203 0.02 -10.92 -3.46
C GLU A 203 -1.25 -10.05 -3.30
N VAL A 204 -1.34 -8.92 -4.00
CA VAL A 204 -2.52 -8.04 -3.96
C VAL A 204 -3.51 -8.36 -5.07
N THR A 205 -4.81 -8.41 -4.76
CA THR A 205 -5.84 -8.72 -5.78
C THR A 205 -6.10 -7.56 -6.73
N GLN A 206 -6.08 -6.34 -6.23
CA GLN A 206 -6.29 -5.13 -7.02
C GLN A 206 -5.55 -3.95 -6.42
N THR A 207 -4.76 -3.26 -7.24
CA THR A 207 -4.05 -2.05 -6.81
C THR A 207 -4.25 -0.91 -7.78
N ASP A 208 -4.31 0.30 -7.25
CA ASP A 208 -4.33 1.59 -7.96
C ASP A 208 -3.16 2.42 -7.41
N ILE A 209 -2.36 3.04 -8.29
CA ILE A 209 -1.12 3.70 -7.86
C ILE A 209 -0.95 5.04 -8.58
N ASP A 210 -1.09 6.14 -7.85
CA ASP A 210 -0.87 7.49 -8.34
C ASP A 210 0.37 8.17 -7.74
N GLU A 211 1.11 8.95 -8.51
CA GLU A 211 2.24 9.80 -8.10
C GLU A 211 3.36 9.12 -7.30
N VAL A 212 3.77 7.92 -7.67
CA VAL A 212 4.80 7.15 -6.96
C VAL A 212 6.19 7.30 -7.59
N THR A 213 7.24 7.42 -6.78
CA THR A 213 8.61 7.50 -7.32
C THR A 213 9.17 6.15 -7.70
N GLN A 214 8.89 5.12 -6.93
CA GLN A 214 9.40 3.77 -7.18
C GLN A 214 8.44 2.70 -6.66
N THR A 215 8.08 1.75 -7.52
CA THR A 215 7.16 0.65 -7.18
C THR A 215 7.74 -0.68 -7.66
N ASP A 216 7.58 -1.71 -6.85
CA ASP A 216 7.80 -3.11 -7.14
C ASP A 216 6.47 -3.85 -6.94
N ILE A 217 6.07 -4.72 -7.89
CA ILE A 217 4.74 -5.36 -7.86
C ILE A 217 4.84 -6.84 -8.22
N ASP A 218 4.64 -7.72 -7.25
CA ASP A 218 4.61 -9.16 -7.45
C ASP A 218 3.19 -9.75 -7.29
N GLU A 219 2.84 -10.73 -8.12
CA GLU A 219 1.62 -11.55 -8.07
C GLU A 219 0.27 -10.78 -7.96
N VAL A 220 0.09 -9.71 -8.72
CA VAL A 220 -1.15 -8.91 -8.71
C VAL A 220 -2.05 -9.25 -9.91
N PRO A 221 -3.30 -9.72 -9.73
CA PRO A 221 -4.23 -9.94 -10.83
C PRO A 221 -4.64 -8.68 -11.60
N GLN A 222 -4.67 -7.52 -10.95
CA GLN A 222 -5.03 -6.27 -11.60
C GLN A 222 -4.30 -5.07 -10.98
N ALA A 223 -3.56 -4.31 -11.80
CA ALA A 223 -2.90 -3.08 -11.41
C ALA A 223 -3.28 -1.93 -12.38
N ASP A 224 -3.41 -0.73 -11.84
CA ASP A 224 -3.53 0.55 -12.55
C ASP A 224 -2.41 1.46 -12.04
N ILE A 225 -1.66 2.11 -12.93
CA ILE A 225 -0.43 2.80 -12.51
C ILE A 225 -0.29 4.14 -13.26
N ASP A 226 -0.52 5.25 -12.57
CA ASP A 226 -0.39 6.60 -13.10
C ASP A 226 0.78 7.39 -12.49
N GLU A 227 1.44 8.24 -13.28
CA GLU A 227 2.50 9.18 -12.90
C GLU A 227 3.67 8.60 -12.08
N VAL A 228 4.15 7.41 -12.41
CA VAL A 228 5.23 6.73 -11.68
C VAL A 228 6.61 6.97 -12.34
N THR A 229 7.65 7.17 -11.54
CA THR A 229 9.00 7.37 -12.09
C THR A 229 9.67 6.05 -12.49
N GLN A 230 9.46 5.01 -11.71
CA GLN A 230 10.06 3.69 -11.95
C GLN A 230 9.18 2.56 -11.42
N THR A 231 8.88 1.59 -12.29
CA THR A 231 8.05 0.44 -11.93
C THR A 231 8.71 -0.86 -12.38
N ASP A 232 8.65 -1.87 -11.55
CA ASP A 232 8.98 -3.26 -11.81
C ASP A 232 7.72 -4.11 -11.59
N ILE A 233 7.39 -5.03 -12.51
CA ILE A 233 6.11 -5.75 -12.46
C ILE A 233 6.30 -7.22 -12.81
N ASP A 234 6.13 -8.11 -11.83
CA ASP A 234 6.18 -9.56 -12.00
C ASP A 234 4.79 -10.22 -11.84
N GLU A 235 4.49 -11.23 -12.65
CA GLU A 235 3.30 -12.11 -12.59
C GLU A 235 1.92 -11.40 -12.50
N VAL A 236 1.68 -10.37 -13.29
CA VAL A 236 0.40 -9.64 -13.30
C VAL A 236 -0.54 -10.13 -14.39
N THR A 237 -1.84 -10.26 -14.10
CA THR A 237 -2.82 -10.68 -15.10
C THR A 237 -3.26 -9.54 -16.01
N GLN A 238 -3.45 -8.36 -15.46
CA GLN A 238 -3.89 -7.18 -16.21
C GLN A 238 -3.29 -5.91 -15.62
N THR A 239 -2.61 -5.13 -16.46
CA THR A 239 -1.98 -3.86 -16.04
C THR A 239 -2.33 -2.77 -17.05
N ASP A 240 -2.59 -1.58 -16.54
CA ASP A 240 -2.70 -0.32 -17.25
C ASP A 240 -1.60 0.62 -16.74
N ILE A 241 -0.85 1.28 -17.63
CA ILE A 241 0.32 2.07 -17.24
C ILE A 241 0.33 3.40 -18.00
N ASP A 242 0.03 4.50 -17.30
CA ASP A 242 0.05 5.84 -17.85
C ASP A 242 1.19 6.69 -17.27
N GLU A 243 1.81 7.55 -18.07
CA GLU A 243 2.84 8.54 -17.70
C GLU A 243 4.02 8.02 -16.84
N VAL A 244 4.49 6.79 -17.08
CA VAL A 244 5.61 6.20 -16.33
C VAL A 244 6.95 6.48 -17.02
N THR A 245 7.99 6.86 -16.26
CA THR A 245 9.29 7.19 -16.86
C THR A 245 10.07 5.95 -17.28
N GLN A 246 9.98 4.87 -16.51
CA GLN A 246 10.67 3.62 -16.78
C GLN A 246 9.89 2.43 -16.23
N THR A 247 9.67 1.42 -17.07
CA THR A 247 8.92 0.20 -16.71
C THR A 247 9.69 -1.02 -17.12
N ASP A 248 9.69 -2.03 -16.25
CA ASP A 248 10.13 -3.40 -16.50
C ASP A 248 8.93 -4.34 -16.24
N ILE A 249 8.66 -5.28 -17.15
CA ILE A 249 7.44 -6.11 -17.07
C ILE A 249 7.74 -7.56 -17.40
N ASP A 250 7.64 -8.45 -16.41
CA ASP A 250 7.79 -9.89 -16.56
C ASP A 250 6.46 -10.66 -16.39
N GLU A 251 6.21 -11.69 -17.17
CA GLU A 251 5.09 -12.64 -17.09
C GLU A 251 3.66 -12.04 -17.01
N VAL A 252 3.34 -11.04 -17.81
CA VAL A 252 2.02 -10.40 -17.80
C VAL A 252 1.07 -10.97 -18.87
N THR A 253 -0.20 -11.18 -18.53
CA THR A 253 -1.19 -11.67 -19.50
C THR A 253 -1.71 -10.57 -20.41
N GLN A 254 -1.95 -9.38 -19.89
CA GLN A 254 -2.46 -8.24 -20.66
C GLN A 254 -1.92 -6.92 -20.12
N THR A 255 -1.32 -6.10 -20.97
CA THR A 255 -0.77 -4.80 -20.60
C THR A 255 -1.17 -3.74 -21.63
N ASP A 256 -1.52 -2.56 -21.14
CA ASP A 256 -1.70 -1.33 -21.88
C ASP A 256 -0.64 -0.32 -21.40
N ILE A 257 0.04 0.37 -22.31
CA ILE A 257 1.17 1.26 -21.94
C ILE A 257 1.09 2.58 -22.72
N ASP A 258 0.75 3.66 -22.03
CA ASP A 258 0.68 5.00 -22.59
C ASP A 258 1.76 5.93 -22.03
N GLU A 259 2.32 6.81 -22.88
CA GLU A 259 3.28 7.88 -22.55
C GLU A 259 4.53 7.46 -21.74
N VAL A 260 5.11 6.30 -22.00
CA VAL A 260 6.30 5.81 -21.31
C VAL A 260 7.57 6.07 -22.10
N PRO A 261 8.57 6.81 -21.58
CA PRO A 261 9.84 7.00 -22.29
C PRO A 261 10.70 5.76 -22.45
N GLN A 262 10.56 4.77 -21.56
CA GLN A 262 11.33 3.54 -21.63
C GLN A 262 10.58 2.35 -21.04
N ALA A 263 10.35 1.30 -21.83
CA ALA A 263 9.73 0.05 -21.39
C ALA A 263 10.61 -1.15 -21.78
N ASP A 264 10.67 -2.15 -20.91
CA ASP A 264 11.24 -3.50 -21.14
C ASP A 264 10.12 -4.51 -20.86
N ILE A 265 9.90 -5.49 -21.75
CA ILE A 265 8.71 -6.34 -21.67
C ILE A 265 9.05 -7.78 -22.01
N ASP A 266 9.05 -8.68 -21.02
CA ASP A 266 9.29 -10.09 -21.16
C ASP A 266 8.01 -10.95 -20.96
N GLU A 267 7.86 -12.04 -21.71
CA GLU A 267 6.82 -13.08 -21.61
C GLU A 267 5.34 -12.58 -21.51
N VAL A 268 4.95 -11.64 -22.34
CA VAL A 268 3.59 -11.07 -22.31
C VAL A 268 2.66 -11.72 -23.33
N THR A 269 1.42 -12.01 -22.97
CA THR A 269 0.44 -12.59 -23.89
C THR A 269 -0.16 -11.54 -24.83
N GLN A 270 -0.48 -10.35 -24.32
CA GLN A 270 -1.05 -9.28 -25.12
C GLN A 270 -0.60 -7.91 -24.61
N THR A 271 -0.06 -7.08 -25.50
CA THR A 271 0.42 -5.74 -25.18
C THR A 271 -0.09 -4.73 -26.20
N ASP A 272 -0.52 -3.58 -25.73
CA ASP A 272 -0.80 -2.36 -26.48
C ASP A 272 0.19 -1.27 -26.05
N ILE A 273 0.80 -0.54 -26.97
CA ILE A 273 1.86 0.42 -26.65
C ILE A 273 1.68 1.71 -27.44
N ASP A 274 1.31 2.79 -26.77
CA ASP A 274 1.16 4.12 -27.34
C ASP A 274 2.22 5.12 -26.81
N GLU A 275 2.71 6.02 -27.66
CA GLU A 275 3.62 7.14 -27.34
C GLU A 275 4.90 6.80 -26.56
N VAL A 276 5.54 5.67 -26.84
CA VAL A 276 6.76 5.24 -26.14
C VAL A 276 8.03 5.68 -26.88
N THR A 277 9.06 6.13 -26.17
CA THR A 277 10.31 6.53 -26.82
C THR A 277 11.22 5.36 -27.12
N GLN A 278 11.32 4.39 -26.25
CA GLN A 278 12.16 3.23 -26.40
C GLN A 278 11.53 1.98 -25.76
N THR A 279 11.38 0.91 -26.54
CA THR A 279 10.80 -0.35 -26.07
C THR A 279 11.67 -1.52 -26.49
N ASP A 280 11.86 -2.47 -25.60
CA ASP A 280 12.42 -3.80 -25.82
C ASP A 280 11.32 -4.84 -25.54
N ILE A 281 11.15 -5.84 -26.41
CA ILE A 281 10.03 -6.79 -26.30
C ILE A 281 10.49 -8.21 -26.59
N ASP A 282 10.52 -9.07 -25.58
CA ASP A 282 10.84 -10.48 -25.69
C ASP A 282 9.61 -11.39 -25.49
N GLU A 283 9.49 -12.48 -26.25
CA GLU A 283 8.50 -13.56 -26.15
C GLU A 283 7.00 -13.14 -26.03
N VAL A 284 6.53 -12.21 -26.86
CA VAL A 284 5.16 -11.75 -26.83
C VAL A 284 4.25 -12.48 -27.83
N THR A 285 3.04 -12.84 -27.43
CA THR A 285 2.08 -13.50 -28.32
C THR A 285 1.39 -12.53 -29.27
N GLN A 286 1.01 -11.35 -28.78
CA GLN A 286 0.34 -10.32 -29.57
C GLN A 286 0.72 -8.92 -29.11
N THR A 287 1.19 -8.08 -30.04
CA THR A 287 1.57 -6.70 -29.75
C THR A 287 0.97 -5.75 -30.78
N ASP A 288 0.47 -4.62 -30.32
CA ASP A 288 0.09 -3.43 -31.10
C ASP A 288 1.02 -2.27 -30.69
N ILE A 289 1.56 -1.51 -31.64
CA ILE A 289 2.57 -0.48 -31.35
C ILE A 289 2.29 0.78 -32.16
N ASP A 290 1.85 1.83 -31.51
CA ASP A 290 1.59 3.16 -32.10
C ASP A 290 2.57 4.24 -31.57
N GLU A 291 3.01 5.14 -32.45
CA GLU A 291 3.82 6.32 -32.17
C GLU A 291 5.14 6.10 -31.39
N VAL A 292 5.87 5.03 -31.68
CA VAL A 292 7.12 4.69 -30.96
C VAL A 292 8.36 5.20 -31.70
N THR A 293 9.35 5.71 -30.97
CA THR A 293 10.60 6.21 -31.59
C THR A 293 11.57 5.08 -31.90
N GLN A 294 11.71 4.12 -31.03
CA GLN A 294 12.64 2.99 -31.20
C GLN A 294 12.10 1.72 -30.55
N THR A 295 12.02 0.63 -31.30
CA THR A 295 11.56 -0.66 -30.81
C THR A 295 12.51 -1.77 -31.23
N ASP A 296 12.79 -2.69 -30.33
CA ASP A 296 13.46 -3.97 -30.56
C ASP A 296 12.45 -5.10 -30.24
N ILE A 297 12.34 -6.11 -31.09
CA ILE A 297 11.30 -7.13 -30.94
C ILE A 297 11.86 -8.54 -31.20
N ASP A 298 11.97 -9.38 -30.19
CA ASP A 298 12.36 -10.78 -30.29
C ASP A 298 11.17 -11.74 -30.08
N GLU A 299 11.09 -12.82 -30.83
CA GLU A 299 10.14 -13.94 -30.71
C GLU A 299 8.63 -13.57 -30.57
N VAL A 300 8.10 -12.73 -31.43
CA VAL A 300 6.68 -12.36 -31.39
C VAL A 300 5.82 -13.19 -32.35
N THR A 301 4.65 -13.64 -31.90
CA THR A 301 3.72 -14.39 -32.77
C THR A 301 2.94 -13.47 -33.70
N GLN A 302 2.48 -12.34 -33.24
CA GLN A 302 1.72 -11.38 -34.05
C GLN A 302 2.03 -9.95 -33.60
N THR A 303 2.41 -9.09 -34.54
CA THR A 303 2.64 -7.67 -34.25
C THR A 303 2.00 -6.77 -35.31
N ASP A 304 1.46 -5.65 -34.88
CA ASP A 304 1.01 -4.52 -35.69
C ASP A 304 1.86 -3.30 -35.32
N ILE A 305 2.34 -2.53 -36.29
CA ILE A 305 3.29 -1.44 -36.03
C ILE A 305 2.93 -0.22 -36.88
N ASP A 306 2.42 0.83 -36.24
CA ASP A 306 2.09 2.11 -36.86
C ASP A 306 2.98 3.26 -36.36
N GLU A 307 3.38 4.18 -37.24
CA GLU A 307 4.12 5.41 -36.98
C GLU A 307 5.44 5.28 -36.19
N VAL A 308 6.23 4.25 -36.43
CA VAL A 308 7.49 4.02 -35.72
C VAL A 308 8.70 4.59 -36.46
N THR A 309 9.63 5.20 -35.75
CA THR A 309 10.84 5.79 -36.36
C THR A 309 11.90 4.74 -36.69
N GLN A 310 12.13 3.79 -35.81
CA GLN A 310 13.11 2.74 -35.99
C GLN A 310 12.67 1.44 -35.32
N THR A 311 12.68 0.33 -36.08
CA THR A 311 12.30 -1.00 -35.56
C THR A 311 13.32 -2.03 -35.96
N ASP A 312 13.70 -2.91 -35.05
CA ASP A 312 14.45 -4.15 -35.28
C ASP A 312 13.53 -5.34 -34.92
N ILE A 313 13.50 -6.36 -35.75
CA ILE A 313 12.56 -7.48 -35.58
C ILE A 313 13.24 -8.81 -35.84
N ASP A 314 13.41 -9.64 -34.79
CA ASP A 314 13.86 -11.02 -34.91
C ASP A 314 12.69 -12.02 -34.72
N GLU A 315 12.65 -13.10 -35.43
CA GLU A 315 11.72 -14.25 -35.32
C GLU A 315 10.20 -13.93 -35.11
N VAL A 316 9.58 -13.18 -36.02
CA VAL A 316 8.14 -12.91 -35.97
C VAL A 316 7.33 -13.83 -36.88
N THR A 317 6.24 -14.40 -36.40
CA THR A 317 5.35 -15.22 -37.20
C THR A 317 4.48 -14.40 -38.15
N GLN A 318 3.91 -13.28 -37.68
CA GLN A 318 3.09 -12.39 -38.50
C GLN A 318 3.33 -10.94 -38.12
N ALA A 319 3.67 -10.09 -39.06
CA ALA A 319 3.85 -8.65 -38.86
C ALA A 319 3.03 -7.86 -39.88
N ASP A 320 2.39 -6.77 -39.45
CA ASP A 320 1.86 -5.69 -40.25
C ASP A 320 2.64 -4.40 -39.91
N ILE A 321 3.08 -3.65 -40.89
CA ILE A 321 4.01 -2.55 -40.67
C ILE A 321 3.63 -1.35 -41.55
N ASP A 322 3.06 -0.31 -40.94
CA ASP A 322 2.65 0.93 -41.61
C ASP A 322 3.48 2.14 -41.12
N GLU A 323 3.82 3.05 -42.00
CA GLU A 323 4.51 4.33 -41.78
C GLU A 323 5.82 4.31 -40.95
N VAL A 324 6.63 3.25 -41.09
CA VAL A 324 7.90 3.13 -40.36
C VAL A 324 9.04 3.77 -41.15
N THR A 325 9.90 4.56 -40.50
CA THR A 325 11.02 5.24 -41.18
C THR A 325 12.19 4.30 -41.50
N GLN A 326 12.51 3.40 -40.61
CA GLN A 326 13.59 2.42 -40.78
C GLN A 326 13.26 1.10 -40.09
N THR A 327 13.35 -0.01 -40.83
CA THR A 327 13.07 -1.34 -40.30
C THR A 327 14.17 -2.31 -40.68
N ASP A 328 14.63 -3.13 -39.77
CA ASP A 328 15.46 -4.31 -39.98
C ASP A 328 14.63 -5.56 -39.60
N ILE A 329 14.64 -6.61 -40.44
CA ILE A 329 13.80 -7.78 -40.21
C ILE A 329 14.59 -9.05 -40.47
N ASP A 330 14.84 -9.86 -39.44
CA ASP A 330 15.37 -11.22 -39.56
C ASP A 330 14.19 -12.24 -39.52
N GLU A 331 14.16 -13.33 -39.88
CA GLU A 331 13.23 -14.48 -39.90
C GLU A 331 11.70 -14.17 -39.64
N VAL A 332 11.00 -13.59 -40.62
CA VAL A 332 9.54 -13.44 -40.56
C VAL A 332 8.80 -14.44 -41.45
N THR A 333 7.75 -15.06 -40.91
CA THR A 333 6.94 -16.01 -41.66
C THR A 333 5.94 -15.30 -42.60
N GLN A 334 5.28 -14.27 -42.19
CA GLN A 334 4.35 -13.50 -43.01
C GLN A 334 4.43 -12.01 -42.62
N THR A 335 4.61 -11.13 -43.60
CA THR A 335 4.62 -9.68 -43.35
C THR A 335 3.87 -8.92 -44.43
N ASP A 336 3.20 -7.86 -44.04
CA ASP A 336 2.66 -6.79 -44.89
C ASP A 336 3.42 -5.49 -44.56
N ILE A 337 3.85 -4.73 -45.55
CA ILE A 337 4.67 -3.55 -45.38
C ILE A 337 4.19 -2.43 -46.27
N ASP A 338 3.63 -1.37 -45.71
CA ASP A 338 3.22 -0.16 -46.40
C ASP A 338 4.00 1.08 -45.94
N GLU A 339 4.39 1.93 -46.88
CA GLU A 339 5.06 3.24 -46.68
C GLU A 339 6.38 3.24 -45.87
N VAL A 340 7.24 2.25 -45.97
CA VAL A 340 8.54 2.21 -45.30
C VAL A 340 9.65 2.70 -46.23
N PRO A 341 10.30 3.83 -45.95
CA PRO A 341 11.37 4.37 -46.82
C PRO A 341 12.66 3.56 -46.84
N GLN A 342 12.96 2.84 -45.79
CA GLN A 342 14.19 2.07 -45.66
C GLN A 342 13.95 0.76 -44.91
N THR A 343 14.09 -0.38 -45.61
CA THR A 343 13.89 -1.70 -45.02
C THR A 343 15.05 -2.64 -45.45
N ASP A 344 15.62 -3.38 -44.50
CA ASP A 344 16.49 -4.51 -44.72
C ASP A 344 15.77 -5.81 -44.29
N ILE A 345 15.75 -6.83 -45.12
CA ILE A 345 14.99 -8.05 -44.84
C ILE A 345 15.82 -9.27 -45.16
N ASP A 346 16.13 -10.09 -44.16
CA ASP A 346 16.87 -11.33 -44.35
C ASP A 346 15.94 -12.54 -44.49
N GLU A 347 15.44 -13.34 -44.03
CA GLU A 347 14.68 -14.54 -44.34
C GLU A 347 13.13 -14.37 -44.18
N VAL A 348 12.42 -14.08 -45.26
CA VAL A 348 10.95 -13.97 -45.22
C VAL A 348 10.28 -15.09 -46.02
N THR A 349 9.28 -15.76 -45.47
CA THR A 349 8.51 -16.80 -46.12
C THR A 349 7.45 -16.26 -47.05
N GLN A 350 6.75 -15.20 -46.68
CA GLN A 350 5.72 -14.54 -47.49
C GLN A 350 5.66 -13.04 -47.16
N ALA A 351 5.77 -12.16 -48.18
CA ALA A 351 5.66 -10.72 -48.01
C ALA A 351 4.74 -10.09 -49.06
N ASP A 352 3.92 -9.09 -48.64
CA ASP A 352 3.28 -8.12 -49.50
C ASP A 352 3.91 -6.73 -49.22
N ILE A 353 4.38 -6.04 -50.24
CA ILE A 353 5.15 -4.81 -50.08
C ILE A 353 4.56 -3.71 -50.94
N GLY A 354 3.98 -2.67 -50.30
CA GLY A 354 3.35 -1.53 -50.91
C GLY A 354 4.32 -0.51 -51.51
N THR A 355 4.72 0.52 -50.77
CA THR A 355 5.59 1.60 -51.26
C THR A 355 6.91 1.64 -50.51
N VAL A 356 7.94 0.91 -50.98
CA VAL A 356 9.28 0.91 -50.41
C VAL A 356 10.26 1.69 -51.27
N LEU A 357 10.90 2.73 -50.73
CA LEU A 357 11.84 3.61 -51.46
C LEU A 357 13.25 3.03 -51.57
N CYS A 358 13.67 2.13 -50.70
CA CYS A 358 14.96 1.47 -50.74
C CYS A 358 14.92 0.11 -50.04
N CYS A 359 14.88 -0.98 -50.80
CA CYS A 359 14.91 -2.33 -50.26
C CYS A 359 16.22 -3.01 -50.63
N ILE A 360 16.98 -3.51 -49.66
CA ILE A 360 18.09 -4.42 -49.88
C ILE A 360 17.64 -5.84 -49.48
N LEU A 361 17.05 -6.55 -50.43
CA LEU A 361 16.71 -7.96 -50.26
C LEU A 361 17.97 -8.82 -50.42
N THR A 362 18.51 -9.30 -49.31
CA THR A 362 19.50 -10.41 -49.30
C THR A 362 18.79 -11.75 -49.13
N CYS A 363 17.82 -12.09 -49.96
CA CYS A 363 17.12 -13.36 -49.88
C CYS A 363 17.82 -14.49 -50.60
N CYS A 364 18.14 -15.52 -49.87
CA CYS A 364 18.42 -16.86 -50.38
C CYS A 364 17.19 -17.78 -50.27
N GLN A 365 16.47 -17.91 -51.38
CA GLN A 365 15.66 -19.06 -51.74
C GLN A 365 14.33 -19.39 -51.03
N ARG A 366 13.29 -19.11 -51.72
CA ARG A 366 11.92 -19.63 -51.76
C ARG A 366 10.83 -18.70 -51.26
N SER A 367 10.58 -17.66 -51.97
CA SER A 367 9.35 -16.93 -51.73
C SER A 367 8.76 -16.38 -53.03
N SER A 368 7.46 -16.40 -53.13
CA SER A 368 6.73 -15.71 -54.16
C SER A 368 6.51 -14.28 -53.71
N VAL A 369 7.37 -13.36 -54.15
CA VAL A 369 7.16 -11.92 -53.95
C VAL A 369 6.16 -11.44 -54.97
N PHE A 370 5.04 -10.90 -54.56
CA PHE A 370 4.06 -10.22 -55.39
C PHE A 370 4.28 -8.71 -55.32
N PHE A 371 4.76 -8.07 -56.36
CA PHE A 371 4.69 -6.64 -56.55
C PHE A 371 3.38 -6.26 -57.23
N LEU A 372 2.65 -5.33 -56.61
CA LEU A 372 1.52 -4.64 -57.25
C LEU A 372 1.94 -3.30 -57.82
#